data_14885f5f76012b9cf5ced9c867c52993
#
_entry.id   14885f5f76012b9cf5ced9c867c52993
#
_cell.length_a   1.000
_cell.length_b   1.000
_cell.length_c   1.000
_cell.angle_alpha   90.00
_cell.angle_beta   90.00
_cell.angle_gamma   90.00
#
_symmetry.space_group_name_H-M   'P 1'
#
loop_
_entity.id
_entity.type
_entity.pdbx_description
1 polymer ?
#
loop_
_entity_poly.entity_id
_entity_poly.type
_entity_poly.pdbx_seq_one_letter_code
_entity_poly.pdbx_strand_id
1 'polypeptide(L)'
;MSGAAQAPERVAMNADEMRAALAMVDTAGAAALDAEGPEAAMRAICGAYYPLLGDRQAHLAVGSLKAGERQFFVAGTFFVTPDAKYHMLVGNVNFPAEQERLLVPIDGGHPGWVFRNNSKLILKNTDEHGQFRQYLKTSRMGSAIFAPLIWEGRFLGQIIMAAQARHTMRDDDLAILVACSRLAAAVWVAKGGPAWLTASYPPDNAFYVDMQGV
;
A
#
# COMPACT_ATOMS: atom_id res chain seq x y z
N MET A 1 -2.80 -34.21 18.88
CA MET A 1 -3.69 -33.32 18.12
C MET A 1 -3.57 -31.94 18.76
N SER A 2 -2.71 -31.10 18.18
CA SER A 2 -2.51 -29.74 18.67
C SER A 2 -3.53 -28.85 17.97
N GLY A 3 -4.57 -28.42 18.66
CA GLY A 3 -5.50 -27.41 18.19
C GLY A 3 -4.76 -26.08 18.08
N ALA A 4 -4.43 -25.68 16.87
CA ALA A 4 -3.98 -24.32 16.62
C ALA A 4 -5.11 -23.37 17.06
N ALA A 5 -4.86 -22.59 18.11
CA ALA A 5 -5.77 -21.53 18.53
C ALA A 5 -5.91 -20.57 17.34
N GLN A 6 -7.10 -20.54 16.72
CA GLN A 6 -7.44 -19.58 15.69
C GLN A 6 -7.29 -18.17 16.31
N ALA A 7 -6.49 -17.31 15.66
CA ALA A 7 -6.45 -15.92 16.04
C ALA A 7 -7.87 -15.35 16.03
N PRO A 8 -8.26 -14.52 17.01
CA PRO A 8 -9.61 -13.98 17.09
C PRO A 8 -9.93 -13.23 15.79
N GLU A 9 -11.05 -13.58 15.17
CA GLU A 9 -11.56 -12.88 14.01
C GLU A 9 -11.80 -11.42 14.40
N ARG A 10 -11.17 -10.52 13.70
CA ARG A 10 -11.19 -9.13 14.08
C ARG A 10 -12.56 -8.51 13.80
N VAL A 11 -13.13 -7.89 14.80
CA VAL A 11 -14.42 -7.17 14.75
C VAL A 11 -14.35 -6.06 13.70
N ALA A 12 -15.43 -5.87 12.94
CA ALA A 12 -15.60 -4.75 12.00
C ALA A 12 -15.40 -3.39 12.69
N MET A 13 -15.10 -2.36 11.92
CA MET A 13 -15.03 -0.99 12.43
C MET A 13 -16.36 -0.58 13.08
N ASN A 14 -16.27 0.08 14.21
CA ASN A 14 -17.44 0.69 14.84
C ASN A 14 -17.82 2.01 14.15
N ALA A 15 -18.95 2.61 14.55
CA ALA A 15 -19.46 3.83 13.92
C ALA A 15 -18.53 5.04 14.08
N ASP A 16 -17.74 5.10 15.16
CA ASP A 16 -16.80 6.20 15.40
C ASP A 16 -15.56 6.04 14.50
N GLU A 17 -15.03 4.83 14.38
CA GLU A 17 -13.95 4.50 13.45
C GLU A 17 -14.36 4.79 12.00
N MET A 18 -15.59 4.47 11.61
CA MET A 18 -16.10 4.76 10.27
C MET A 18 -16.25 6.27 10.02
N ARG A 19 -16.74 7.03 11.00
CA ARG A 19 -16.80 8.51 10.92
C ARG A 19 -15.39 9.11 10.80
N ALA A 20 -14.43 8.62 11.57
CA ALA A 20 -13.04 9.04 11.47
C ALA A 20 -12.45 8.73 10.08
N ALA A 21 -12.80 7.58 9.49
CA ALA A 21 -12.38 7.23 8.14
C ALA A 21 -12.94 8.17 7.08
N LEU A 22 -14.21 8.55 7.17
CA LEU A 22 -14.83 9.52 6.25
C LEU A 22 -14.20 10.90 6.39
N ALA A 23 -14.00 11.38 7.61
CA ALA A 23 -13.33 12.66 7.87
C ALA A 23 -11.87 12.65 7.36
N MET A 24 -11.19 11.51 7.47
CA MET A 24 -9.82 11.35 6.93
C MET A 24 -9.81 11.46 5.41
N VAL A 25 -10.76 10.85 4.69
CA VAL A 25 -10.81 10.94 3.22
C VAL A 25 -11.02 12.38 2.76
N ASP A 26 -11.89 13.15 3.45
CA ASP A 26 -12.09 14.57 3.19
C ASP A 26 -10.81 15.38 3.43
N THR A 27 -10.19 15.20 4.58
CA THR A 27 -8.92 15.88 4.94
C THR A 27 -7.80 15.52 3.94
N ALA A 28 -7.70 14.24 3.55
CA ALA A 28 -6.74 13.79 2.55
C ALA A 28 -6.95 14.47 1.20
N GLY A 29 -8.22 14.63 0.80
CA GLY A 29 -8.59 15.32 -0.44
C GLY A 29 -8.15 16.77 -0.43
N ALA A 30 -8.49 17.51 0.63
CA ALA A 30 -8.09 18.91 0.79
C ALA A 30 -6.55 19.07 0.74
N ALA A 31 -5.83 18.31 1.58
CA ALA A 31 -4.36 18.36 1.62
C ALA A 31 -3.71 18.01 0.28
N ALA A 32 -4.25 17.04 -0.44
CA ALA A 32 -3.74 16.64 -1.74
C ALA A 32 -4.01 17.69 -2.83
N LEU A 33 -5.14 18.39 -2.76
CA LEU A 33 -5.44 19.50 -3.68
C LEU A 33 -4.53 20.71 -3.45
N ASP A 34 -4.17 20.99 -2.21
CA ASP A 34 -3.27 22.08 -1.84
C ASP A 34 -1.77 21.77 -2.08
N ALA A 35 -1.43 20.49 -2.27
CA ALA A 35 -0.05 20.07 -2.47
C ALA A 35 0.59 20.68 -3.73
N GLU A 36 1.88 21.00 -3.68
CA GLU A 36 2.62 21.68 -4.76
C GLU A 36 2.74 20.86 -6.05
N GLY A 37 2.60 19.51 -5.98
CA GLY A 37 2.75 18.66 -7.16
C GLY A 37 2.19 17.25 -6.92
N PRO A 38 2.21 16.40 -7.96
CA PRO A 38 1.57 15.09 -7.90
C PRO A 38 2.20 14.16 -6.84
N GLU A 39 3.50 14.18 -6.68
CA GLU A 39 4.17 13.37 -5.66
C GLU A 39 3.81 13.81 -4.24
N ALA A 40 3.84 15.12 -3.97
CA ALA A 40 3.45 15.66 -2.67
C ALA A 40 1.98 15.34 -2.35
N ALA A 41 1.11 15.40 -3.35
CA ALA A 41 -0.30 15.00 -3.22
C ALA A 41 -0.45 13.51 -2.86
N MET A 42 0.31 12.61 -3.49
CA MET A 42 0.29 11.19 -3.14
C MET A 42 0.82 10.94 -1.73
N ARG A 43 1.86 11.67 -1.32
CA ARG A 43 2.40 11.61 0.04
C ARG A 43 1.37 12.09 1.08
N ALA A 44 0.62 13.14 0.77
CA ALA A 44 -0.45 13.65 1.64
C ALA A 44 -1.57 12.60 1.84
N ILE A 45 -2.01 11.95 0.76
CA ILE A 45 -3.01 10.88 0.83
C ILE A 45 -2.49 9.69 1.66
N CYS A 46 -1.25 9.24 1.40
CA CYS A 46 -0.62 8.17 2.19
C CYS A 46 -0.52 8.54 3.67
N GLY A 47 -0.10 9.77 3.97
CA GLY A 47 0.01 10.28 5.33
C GLY A 47 -1.31 10.31 6.08
N ALA A 48 -2.42 10.57 5.38
CA ALA A 48 -3.74 10.65 5.99
C ALA A 48 -4.28 9.26 6.41
N TYR A 49 -4.20 8.24 5.56
CA TYR A 49 -4.71 6.91 5.93
C TYR A 49 -3.72 6.08 6.77
N TYR A 50 -2.43 6.38 6.71
CA TYR A 50 -1.38 5.65 7.44
C TYR A 50 -1.65 5.49 8.94
N PRO A 51 -2.05 6.52 9.72
CA PRO A 51 -2.31 6.36 11.14
C PRO A 51 -3.62 5.62 11.44
N LEU A 52 -4.57 5.60 10.49
CA LEU A 52 -5.93 5.13 10.72
C LEU A 52 -6.12 3.64 10.40
N LEU A 53 -5.56 3.18 9.27
CA LEU A 53 -5.84 1.82 8.79
C LEU A 53 -4.99 0.78 9.52
N GLY A 54 -5.56 -0.40 9.63
CA GLY A 54 -4.95 -1.56 10.28
C GLY A 54 -4.95 -1.48 11.81
N ASP A 55 -4.96 -2.67 12.44
CA ASP A 55 -4.91 -2.79 13.90
C ASP A 55 -3.53 -2.49 14.46
N ARG A 56 -3.41 -1.38 15.16
CA ARG A 56 -2.18 -1.00 15.83
C ARG A 56 -1.81 -1.93 16.99
N GLN A 57 -2.75 -2.71 17.48
CA GLN A 57 -2.54 -3.67 18.57
C GLN A 57 -2.44 -5.12 18.09
N ALA A 58 -2.55 -5.39 16.79
CA ALA A 58 -2.46 -6.73 16.23
C ALA A 58 -1.17 -7.48 16.67
N HIS A 59 -0.08 -6.76 16.90
CA HIS A 59 1.19 -7.32 17.35
C HIS A 59 1.15 -7.95 18.75
N LEU A 60 0.13 -7.66 19.56
CA LEU A 60 -0.06 -8.24 20.88
C LEU A 60 -0.67 -9.65 20.82
N ALA A 61 -1.25 -10.02 19.68
CA ALA A 61 -1.82 -11.36 19.52
C ALA A 61 -0.71 -12.41 19.35
N VAL A 62 -0.89 -13.54 20.02
CA VAL A 62 0.06 -14.66 19.94
C VAL A 62 0.18 -15.13 18.49
N GLY A 63 1.40 -15.25 17.99
CA GLY A 63 1.69 -15.70 16.61
C GLY A 63 1.56 -14.62 15.52
N SER A 64 1.18 -13.40 15.86
CA SER A 64 1.10 -12.30 14.90
C SER A 64 2.48 -11.81 14.44
N LEU A 65 3.48 -11.91 15.30
CA LEU A 65 4.89 -11.62 15.00
C LEU A 65 5.73 -12.88 15.21
N LYS A 66 6.74 -13.08 14.37
CA LYS A 66 7.79 -14.09 14.55
C LYS A 66 8.90 -13.58 15.43
N ALA A 67 9.77 -14.46 15.88
CA ALA A 67 10.95 -14.10 16.68
C ALA A 67 11.81 -13.08 15.94
N GLY A 68 12.13 -11.97 16.60
CA GLY A 68 12.91 -10.86 16.02
C GLY A 68 12.12 -9.86 15.19
N GLU A 69 10.84 -10.12 14.89
CA GLU A 69 9.96 -9.14 14.24
C GLU A 69 9.42 -8.12 15.24
N ARG A 70 9.10 -6.92 14.74
CA ARG A 70 8.47 -5.85 15.52
C ARG A 70 7.35 -5.21 14.72
N GLN A 71 6.38 -4.60 15.38
CA GLN A 71 5.31 -3.91 14.68
C GLN A 71 5.87 -2.75 13.84
N PHE A 72 5.57 -2.82 12.55
CA PHE A 72 6.03 -1.87 11.55
C PHE A 72 4.97 -1.74 10.46
N PHE A 73 4.73 -0.53 10.01
CA PHE A 73 3.76 -0.23 8.94
C PHE A 73 4.42 0.55 7.84
N VAL A 74 3.95 0.34 6.62
CA VAL A 74 4.28 1.17 5.45
C VAL A 74 3.01 1.49 4.68
N ALA A 75 3.00 2.66 4.04
CA ALA A 75 1.96 3.08 3.10
C ALA A 75 2.62 3.68 1.86
N GLY A 76 2.06 3.45 0.68
CA GLY A 76 2.64 3.99 -0.54
C GLY A 76 1.72 3.91 -1.76
N THR A 77 2.02 4.74 -2.75
CA THR A 77 1.43 4.70 -4.08
C THR A 77 2.49 4.25 -5.08
N PHE A 78 2.12 3.33 -5.95
CA PHE A 78 2.96 2.86 -7.04
C PHE A 78 2.28 3.17 -8.36
N PHE A 79 3.04 3.69 -9.32
CA PHE A 79 2.54 3.95 -10.67
C PHE A 79 3.29 3.11 -11.69
N VAL A 80 2.59 2.70 -12.74
CA VAL A 80 3.20 1.98 -13.87
C VAL A 80 4.16 2.93 -14.58
N THR A 81 5.41 2.51 -14.74
CA THR A 81 6.43 3.31 -15.41
C THR A 81 6.12 3.54 -16.89
N PRO A 82 6.63 4.61 -17.52
CA PRO A 82 6.34 4.92 -18.92
C PRO A 82 6.70 3.81 -19.91
N ASP A 83 7.73 3.01 -19.59
CA ASP A 83 8.14 1.85 -20.38
C ASP A 83 7.33 0.57 -20.06
N ALA A 84 6.36 0.67 -19.14
CA ALA A 84 5.49 -0.42 -18.66
C ALA A 84 6.24 -1.64 -18.10
N LYS A 85 7.47 -1.45 -17.60
CA LYS A 85 8.25 -2.57 -17.03
C LYS A 85 8.15 -2.70 -15.53
N TYR A 86 7.80 -1.61 -14.83
CA TYR A 86 7.81 -1.57 -13.37
C TYR A 86 6.60 -0.85 -12.80
N HIS A 87 6.34 -1.13 -11.54
CA HIS A 87 5.61 -0.25 -10.63
C HIS A 87 6.63 0.59 -9.86
N MET A 88 6.63 1.90 -10.03
CA MET A 88 7.52 2.81 -9.30
C MET A 88 6.81 3.40 -8.10
N LEU A 89 7.44 3.35 -6.92
CA LEU A 89 6.96 4.01 -5.71
C LEU A 89 7.02 5.53 -5.86
N VAL A 90 5.87 6.19 -5.67
CA VAL A 90 5.74 7.65 -5.72
C VAL A 90 4.87 8.09 -4.54
N GLY A 91 5.44 8.84 -3.62
CA GLY A 91 4.74 9.21 -2.38
C GLY A 91 4.54 8.01 -1.44
N ASN A 92 5.17 8.07 -0.30
CA ASN A 92 5.14 6.98 0.66
C ASN A 92 5.26 7.49 2.10
N VAL A 93 4.96 6.60 3.03
CA VAL A 93 5.20 6.77 4.47
C VAL A 93 5.93 5.55 4.99
N ASN A 94 7.05 5.80 5.66
CA ASN A 94 7.82 4.81 6.42
C ASN A 94 8.51 3.72 5.57
N PHE A 95 8.69 3.95 4.26
CA PHE A 95 9.63 3.15 3.47
C PHE A 95 11.08 3.53 3.82
N PRO A 96 12.04 2.59 3.74
CA PRO A 96 13.46 2.93 3.89
C PRO A 96 13.88 4.03 2.90
N ALA A 97 14.74 4.96 3.33
CA ALA A 97 15.15 6.09 2.50
C ALA A 97 15.78 5.65 1.16
N GLU A 98 16.58 4.58 1.18
CA GLU A 98 17.18 4.03 -0.03
C GLU A 98 16.15 3.38 -0.99
N GLN A 99 14.93 3.11 -0.52
CA GLN A 99 13.83 2.56 -1.30
C GLN A 99 12.75 3.60 -1.63
N GLU A 100 13.05 4.88 -1.54
CA GLU A 100 12.09 5.95 -1.87
C GLU A 100 11.61 5.89 -3.32
N ARG A 101 12.45 5.37 -4.23
CA ARG A 101 12.12 5.09 -5.63
C ARG A 101 12.20 3.59 -5.92
N LEU A 102 11.49 2.82 -5.10
CA LEU A 102 11.40 1.37 -5.29
C LEU A 102 10.70 1.03 -6.61
N LEU A 103 11.34 0.22 -7.43
CA LEU A 103 10.84 -0.30 -8.70
C LEU A 103 10.60 -1.80 -8.57
N VAL A 104 9.32 -2.19 -8.61
CA VAL A 104 8.88 -3.58 -8.58
C VAL A 104 8.54 -4.00 -10.01
N PRO A 105 9.05 -5.12 -10.54
CA PRO A 105 8.67 -5.61 -11.86
C PRO A 105 7.16 -5.67 -12.06
N ILE A 106 6.67 -5.31 -13.25
CA ILE A 106 5.25 -5.07 -13.53
C ILE A 106 4.36 -6.30 -13.23
N ASP A 107 4.88 -7.50 -13.40
CA ASP A 107 4.22 -8.77 -13.15
C ASP A 107 4.65 -9.43 -11.82
N GLY A 108 5.52 -8.77 -11.06
CA GLY A 108 6.11 -9.30 -9.84
C GLY A 108 5.12 -9.43 -8.67
N GLY A 109 5.07 -10.62 -8.06
CA GLY A 109 4.34 -10.91 -6.82
C GLY A 109 2.89 -10.42 -6.78
N HIS A 110 2.44 -9.93 -5.63
CA HIS A 110 1.07 -9.44 -5.42
C HIS A 110 0.79 -8.10 -6.11
N PRO A 111 1.73 -7.14 -6.21
CA PRO A 111 1.54 -5.96 -7.05
C PRO A 111 1.23 -6.33 -8.51
N GLY A 112 1.95 -7.29 -9.09
CA GLY A 112 1.68 -7.80 -10.44
C GLY A 112 0.34 -8.54 -10.54
N TRP A 113 -0.09 -9.24 -9.48
CA TRP A 113 -1.43 -9.84 -9.44
C TRP A 113 -2.53 -8.76 -9.50
N VAL A 114 -2.41 -7.68 -8.71
CA VAL A 114 -3.35 -6.54 -8.71
C VAL A 114 -3.42 -5.91 -10.10
N PHE A 115 -2.28 -5.73 -10.76
CA PHE A 115 -2.19 -5.21 -12.13
C PHE A 115 -2.93 -6.11 -13.13
N ARG A 116 -2.61 -7.40 -13.18
CA ARG A 116 -3.20 -8.35 -14.14
C ARG A 116 -4.70 -8.54 -13.96
N ASN A 117 -5.18 -8.51 -12.72
CA ASN A 117 -6.58 -8.75 -12.39
C ASN A 117 -7.39 -7.44 -12.26
N ASN A 118 -6.73 -6.30 -12.28
CA ASN A 118 -7.35 -4.99 -12.05
C ASN A 118 -8.28 -4.99 -10.82
N SER A 119 -7.83 -5.62 -9.74
CA SER A 119 -8.67 -5.95 -8.58
C SER A 119 -7.97 -5.62 -7.27
N LYS A 120 -8.77 -5.22 -6.28
CA LYS A 120 -8.30 -5.04 -4.91
C LYS A 120 -7.90 -6.37 -4.29
N LEU A 121 -6.98 -6.34 -3.32
CA LEU A 121 -6.46 -7.53 -2.66
C LEU A 121 -6.26 -7.27 -1.16
N ILE A 122 -6.60 -8.26 -0.34
CA ILE A 122 -6.23 -8.31 1.07
C ILE A 122 -5.46 -9.60 1.35
N LEU A 123 -4.33 -9.45 2.04
CA LEU A 123 -3.52 -10.53 2.56
C LEU A 123 -3.53 -10.40 4.08
N LYS A 124 -4.38 -11.18 4.75
CA LYS A 124 -4.49 -11.18 6.22
C LYS A 124 -3.25 -11.80 6.86
N ASN A 125 -2.72 -12.85 6.22
CA ASN A 125 -1.46 -13.52 6.61
C ASN A 125 -0.65 -13.85 5.36
N THR A 126 0.45 -13.14 5.13
CA THR A 126 1.29 -13.33 3.93
C THR A 126 2.05 -14.67 3.95
N ASP A 127 2.19 -15.32 5.11
CA ASP A 127 2.85 -16.64 5.21
C ASP A 127 2.00 -17.76 4.58
N GLU A 128 0.70 -17.54 4.42
CA GLU A 128 -0.22 -18.47 3.74
C GLU A 128 -0.17 -18.34 2.21
N HIS A 129 0.55 -17.32 1.71
CA HIS A 129 0.65 -17.02 0.29
C HIS A 129 2.05 -17.34 -0.26
N GLY A 130 2.23 -18.53 -0.85
CA GLY A 130 3.52 -18.98 -1.37
C GLY A 130 4.16 -18.08 -2.44
N GLN A 131 3.39 -17.19 -3.05
CA GLN A 131 3.87 -16.20 -4.02
C GLN A 131 4.22 -14.84 -3.41
N PHE A 132 4.10 -14.70 -2.08
CA PHE A 132 4.43 -13.44 -1.44
C PHE A 132 5.93 -13.19 -1.52
N ARG A 133 6.30 -12.02 -2.05
CA ARG A 133 7.69 -11.55 -2.16
C ARG A 133 7.96 -10.43 -1.19
N GLN A 134 9.12 -10.47 -0.57
CA GLN A 134 9.60 -9.37 0.28
C GLN A 134 10.27 -8.32 -0.61
N TYR A 135 9.67 -7.12 -0.67
CA TYR A 135 10.25 -6.00 -1.41
C TYR A 135 10.99 -5.02 -0.49
N LEU A 136 10.58 -4.92 0.77
CA LEU A 136 11.28 -4.11 1.74
C LEU A 136 12.57 -4.79 2.17
N LYS A 137 13.67 -4.04 2.09
CA LYS A 137 15.00 -4.52 2.47
C LYS A 137 15.11 -4.88 3.96
N THR A 138 14.32 -4.19 4.78
CA THR A 138 14.40 -4.26 6.25
C THR A 138 13.43 -5.24 6.88
N SER A 139 12.29 -5.53 6.24
CA SER A 139 11.19 -6.24 6.90
C SER A 139 10.30 -7.00 5.92
N ARG A 140 9.94 -8.25 6.29
CA ARG A 140 8.87 -8.96 5.62
C ARG A 140 7.53 -8.49 6.21
N MET A 141 6.63 -8.02 5.36
CA MET A 141 5.27 -7.68 5.80
C MET A 141 4.45 -8.95 6.02
N GLY A 142 3.74 -9.02 7.14
CA GLY A 142 2.88 -10.14 7.53
C GLY A 142 1.43 -9.98 7.10
N SER A 143 0.98 -8.74 6.86
CA SER A 143 -0.38 -8.43 6.39
C SER A 143 -0.34 -7.23 5.45
N ALA A 144 -1.17 -7.23 4.39
CA ALA A 144 -1.18 -6.13 3.41
C ALA A 144 -2.55 -5.98 2.73
N ILE A 145 -2.85 -4.76 2.30
CA ILE A 145 -3.99 -4.42 1.44
C ILE A 145 -3.50 -3.62 0.24
N PHE A 146 -4.15 -3.86 -0.90
CA PHE A 146 -3.84 -3.22 -2.18
C PHE A 146 -5.13 -2.76 -2.85
N ALA A 147 -5.13 -1.56 -3.42
CA ALA A 147 -6.25 -1.08 -4.23
C ALA A 147 -5.72 -0.46 -5.55
N PRO A 148 -6.30 -0.82 -6.71
CA PRO A 148 -5.87 -0.28 -7.98
C PRO A 148 -6.24 1.19 -8.11
N LEU A 149 -5.38 1.98 -8.75
CA LEU A 149 -5.61 3.35 -9.19
C LEU A 149 -6.13 3.31 -10.63
N ILE A 150 -7.42 3.52 -10.81
CA ILE A 150 -8.09 3.45 -12.11
C ILE A 150 -8.57 4.82 -12.54
N TRP A 151 -8.27 5.21 -13.77
CA TRP A 151 -8.78 6.40 -14.40
C TRP A 151 -9.26 6.08 -15.82
N GLU A 152 -10.49 6.41 -16.13
CA GLU A 152 -11.11 6.13 -17.44
C GLU A 152 -10.90 4.68 -17.92
N GLY A 153 -11.08 3.73 -17.01
CA GLY A 153 -10.91 2.30 -17.28
C GLY A 153 -9.45 1.81 -17.38
N ARG A 154 -8.47 2.71 -17.29
CA ARG A 154 -7.05 2.38 -17.38
C ARG A 154 -6.44 2.20 -15.99
N PHE A 155 -5.64 1.15 -15.82
CA PHE A 155 -4.83 0.97 -14.64
C PHE A 155 -3.63 1.94 -14.68
N LEU A 156 -3.57 2.88 -13.75
CA LEU A 156 -2.46 3.81 -13.59
C LEU A 156 -1.39 3.28 -12.64
N GLY A 157 -1.82 2.48 -11.65
CA GLY A 157 -0.98 2.02 -10.57
C GLY A 157 -1.81 1.44 -9.43
N GLN A 158 -1.26 1.46 -8.23
CA GLN A 158 -1.92 0.94 -7.04
C GLN A 158 -1.49 1.68 -5.77
N ILE A 159 -2.37 1.70 -4.80
CA ILE A 159 -2.10 2.21 -3.45
C ILE A 159 -2.05 1.03 -2.49
N ILE A 160 -1.15 1.07 -1.54
CA ILE A 160 -0.94 -0.03 -0.60
C ILE A 160 -0.87 0.44 0.85
N MET A 161 -1.22 -0.46 1.75
CA MET A 161 -0.79 -0.42 3.14
C MET A 161 -0.40 -1.80 3.60
N ALA A 162 0.69 -1.92 4.34
CA ALA A 162 1.18 -3.19 4.86
C ALA A 162 1.71 -3.05 6.28
N ALA A 163 1.64 -4.14 7.04
CA ALA A 163 2.13 -4.24 8.41
C ALA A 163 2.93 -5.52 8.60
N GLN A 164 3.91 -5.50 9.52
CA GLN A 164 4.70 -6.68 9.84
C GLN A 164 3.90 -7.74 10.60
N ALA A 165 3.02 -7.33 11.52
CA ALA A 165 2.15 -8.27 12.20
C ALA A 165 1.09 -8.85 11.24
N ARG A 166 0.85 -10.18 11.37
CA ARG A 166 -0.22 -10.89 10.65
C ARG A 166 -1.58 -10.44 11.18
N HIS A 167 -2.60 -10.59 10.37
CA HIS A 167 -4.00 -10.28 10.71
C HIS A 167 -4.23 -8.82 11.14
N THR A 168 -3.34 -7.90 10.72
CA THR A 168 -3.48 -6.47 10.99
C THR A 168 -4.58 -5.82 10.16
N MET A 169 -4.73 -6.22 8.88
CA MET A 169 -5.67 -5.59 7.94
C MET A 169 -7.05 -6.23 8.01
N ARG A 170 -8.09 -5.38 7.99
CA ARG A 170 -9.52 -5.75 7.98
C ARG A 170 -10.12 -5.50 6.59
N ASP A 171 -11.28 -6.10 6.34
CA ASP A 171 -12.05 -5.83 5.11
C ASP A 171 -12.51 -4.36 5.02
N ASP A 172 -12.82 -3.74 6.18
CA ASP A 172 -13.15 -2.31 6.26
C ASP A 172 -11.94 -1.43 5.92
N ASP A 173 -10.72 -1.78 6.38
CA ASP A 173 -9.50 -1.08 6.01
C ASP A 173 -9.31 -1.11 4.48
N LEU A 174 -9.58 -2.25 3.84
CA LEU A 174 -9.54 -2.37 2.38
C LEU A 174 -10.61 -1.52 1.69
N ALA A 175 -11.84 -1.48 2.22
CA ALA A 175 -12.91 -0.64 1.66
C ALA A 175 -12.53 0.85 1.69
N ILE A 176 -11.95 1.32 2.79
CA ILE A 176 -11.46 2.70 2.93
C ILE A 176 -10.28 2.95 1.96
N LEU A 177 -9.33 2.02 1.86
CA LEU A 177 -8.21 2.15 0.93
C LEU A 177 -8.70 2.26 -0.53
N VAL A 178 -9.78 1.55 -0.89
CA VAL A 178 -10.42 1.68 -2.22
C VAL A 178 -11.01 3.08 -2.43
N ALA A 179 -11.60 3.71 -1.41
CA ALA A 179 -12.04 5.10 -1.51
C ALA A 179 -10.83 6.05 -1.73
N CYS A 180 -9.76 5.87 -0.95
CA CYS A 180 -8.51 6.61 -1.12
C CYS A 180 -7.88 6.38 -2.50
N SER A 181 -7.97 5.16 -3.08
CA SER A 181 -7.41 4.89 -4.42
C SER A 181 -8.13 5.68 -5.52
N ARG A 182 -9.44 5.86 -5.42
CA ARG A 182 -10.22 6.66 -6.37
C ARG A 182 -9.86 8.15 -6.28
N LEU A 183 -9.74 8.66 -5.04
CA LEU A 183 -9.26 10.01 -4.78
C LEU A 183 -7.85 10.21 -5.34
N ALA A 184 -6.93 9.30 -5.04
CA ALA A 184 -5.54 9.35 -5.50
C ALA A 184 -5.43 9.34 -7.03
N ALA A 185 -6.22 8.51 -7.72
CA ALA A 185 -6.25 8.47 -9.18
C ALA A 185 -6.70 9.80 -9.77
N ALA A 186 -7.80 10.40 -9.25
CA ALA A 186 -8.31 11.68 -9.71
C ALA A 186 -7.33 12.83 -9.47
N VAL A 187 -6.78 12.91 -8.24
CA VAL A 187 -5.79 13.93 -7.87
C VAL A 187 -4.50 13.78 -8.67
N TRP A 188 -4.03 12.56 -8.88
CA TRP A 188 -2.83 12.28 -9.69
C TRP A 188 -2.97 12.86 -11.09
N VAL A 189 -4.10 12.60 -11.76
CA VAL A 189 -4.35 13.12 -13.11
C VAL A 189 -4.52 14.64 -13.08
N ALA A 190 -5.30 15.19 -12.15
CA ALA A 190 -5.54 16.62 -12.02
C ALA A 190 -4.25 17.42 -11.75
N LYS A 191 -3.28 16.83 -11.03
CA LYS A 191 -1.96 17.42 -10.72
C LYS A 191 -0.91 17.18 -11.82
N GLY A 192 -1.27 16.63 -12.99
CA GLY A 192 -0.33 16.36 -14.08
C GLY A 192 0.63 15.21 -13.81
N GLY A 193 0.26 14.27 -12.95
CA GLY A 193 1.06 13.12 -12.55
C GLY A 193 1.63 12.29 -13.70
N PRO A 194 0.86 11.97 -14.76
CA PRO A 194 1.39 11.25 -15.92
C PRO A 194 2.55 11.95 -16.61
N ALA A 195 2.47 13.27 -16.80
CA ALA A 195 3.54 14.07 -17.39
C ALA A 195 4.75 14.16 -16.46
N TRP A 196 4.50 14.36 -15.16
CA TRP A 196 5.54 14.35 -14.12
C TRP A 196 6.28 13.01 -14.09
N LEU A 197 5.55 11.88 -14.14
CA LEU A 197 6.16 10.54 -14.14
C LEU A 197 7.05 10.32 -15.37
N THR A 198 6.61 10.76 -16.53
CA THR A 198 7.40 10.66 -17.76
C THR A 198 8.69 11.50 -17.68
N ALA A 199 8.62 12.68 -17.10
CA ALA A 199 9.78 13.56 -16.93
C ALA A 199 10.75 13.08 -15.84
N SER A 200 10.24 12.33 -14.84
CA SER A 200 11.02 11.86 -13.68
C SER A 200 11.50 10.42 -13.81
N TYR A 201 11.27 9.74 -14.95
CA TYR A 201 11.66 8.35 -15.15
C TYR A 201 12.75 8.22 -16.22
N PRO A 202 13.79 7.39 -16.01
CA PRO A 202 14.11 6.70 -14.76
C PRO A 202 14.70 7.68 -13.71
N PRO A 203 14.38 7.50 -12.41
CA PRO A 203 14.93 8.37 -11.37
C PRO A 203 16.41 8.03 -11.09
N ASP A 204 17.20 9.04 -10.70
CA ASP A 204 18.63 8.87 -10.38
C ASP A 204 18.86 7.93 -9.19
N ASN A 205 17.93 7.91 -8.22
CA ASN A 205 17.95 7.07 -7.02
C ASN A 205 17.07 5.81 -7.17
N ALA A 206 16.95 5.27 -8.38
CA ALA A 206 16.16 4.06 -8.64
C ALA A 206 16.66 2.87 -7.82
N PHE A 207 15.74 2.25 -7.07
CA PHE A 207 16.02 1.00 -6.35
C PHE A 207 15.24 -0.14 -7.02
N TYR A 208 15.96 -0.97 -7.77
CA TYR A 208 15.37 -2.13 -8.45
C TYR A 208 15.31 -3.33 -7.52
N VAL A 209 14.15 -3.97 -7.46
CA VAL A 209 14.03 -5.27 -6.77
C VAL A 209 14.70 -6.34 -7.61
N ASP A 210 15.66 -7.03 -7.02
CA ASP A 210 16.26 -8.23 -7.63
C ASP A 210 15.29 -9.41 -7.44
N MET A 211 14.72 -9.89 -8.55
CA MET A 211 13.79 -11.04 -8.54
C MET A 211 14.52 -12.38 -8.60
N GLN A 212 15.86 -12.38 -8.71
CA GLN A 212 16.64 -13.63 -8.84
C GLN A 212 17.09 -14.20 -7.49
N GLY A 213 16.94 -13.45 -6.39
CA GLY A 213 17.43 -13.80 -5.04
C GLY A 213 16.35 -14.09 -4.01
N VAL A 214 15.08 -14.33 -4.39
CA VAL A 214 13.97 -14.53 -3.42
C VAL A 214 13.21 -15.83 -3.71
#